data_e3bf730c77f0086bb223ae65fca33265
#
_entry.id   e3bf730c77f0086bb223ae65fca33265
#
_cell.length_a   1.000
_cell.length_b   1.000
_cell.length_c   1.000
_cell.angle_alpha   90.00
_cell.angle_beta   90.00
_cell.angle_gamma   90.00
#
_symmetry.space_group_name_H-M   'P 1'
#
loop_
_entity.id
_entity.type
_entity.pdbx_description
1 polymer ?
#
loop_
_entity_poly.entity_id
_entity_poly.type
_entity_poly.pdbx_seq_one_letter_code
_entity_poly.pdbx_strand_id
1 'polypeptide(L)'
;MQKIILLLALITFNMTSAQIKKKQILLIGTFHYANPGLDVAQINDFNIMSDKSQKELEIMSDKIKKFGPDKIFVEWEFSKQADLDKFYNKNTDSLFKNNKNEITQLALRTAKKLNHKKLYGMNYYTSFPYDSLMMAMEKANQKDLMERSKVSIAKFEKNHNEKITKSSLQEMMLYYNKKQIEDENIQWYLEIANRAGNTDDFSGQSLVANWYKRNLYMYSFIQKLTESTDDKIMVLVGSGHAVLIREFISHDPTFELVELSTVLK
;
A
#
# COMPACT_ATOMS: atom_id res chain seq x y z
N MET A 1 -18.81 54.89 55.36
CA MET A 1 -19.29 54.00 54.29
C MET A 1 -18.14 53.77 53.32
N GLN A 2 -17.42 52.66 53.49
CA GLN A 2 -16.31 52.24 52.61
C GLN A 2 -16.88 51.44 51.46
N LYS A 3 -16.63 51.90 50.22
CA LYS A 3 -16.97 51.17 49.00
C LYS A 3 -15.85 50.16 48.68
N ILE A 4 -16.15 48.89 48.82
CA ILE A 4 -15.28 47.78 48.38
C ILE A 4 -15.49 47.63 46.85
N ILE A 5 -14.45 47.95 46.08
CA ILE A 5 -14.42 47.68 44.62
C ILE A 5 -13.85 46.26 44.44
N LEU A 6 -14.75 45.37 44.04
CA LEU A 6 -14.37 43.98 43.69
C LEU A 6 -13.83 43.96 42.27
N LEU A 7 -12.50 43.76 42.14
CA LEU A 7 -11.85 43.62 40.84
C LEU A 7 -11.96 42.17 40.39
N LEU A 8 -12.90 41.85 39.49
CA LEU A 8 -12.98 40.57 38.83
C LEU A 8 -11.89 40.47 37.77
N ALA A 9 -10.81 39.74 38.06
CA ALA A 9 -9.81 39.37 37.05
C ALA A 9 -10.37 38.23 36.17
N LEU A 10 -10.81 38.55 34.97
CA LEU A 10 -11.13 37.54 33.94
C LEU A 10 -9.81 36.91 33.47
N ILE A 11 -9.47 35.75 33.99
CA ILE A 11 -8.42 34.89 33.41
C ILE A 11 -8.99 34.24 32.18
N THR A 12 -8.77 34.79 31.01
CA THR A 12 -9.03 34.12 29.73
C THR A 12 -7.98 33.02 29.56
N PHE A 13 -8.40 31.78 29.83
CA PHE A 13 -7.66 30.59 29.49
C PHE A 13 -7.68 30.47 27.95
N ASN A 14 -6.68 31.00 27.28
CA ASN A 14 -6.42 30.67 25.89
C ASN A 14 -6.04 29.19 25.83
N MET A 15 -7.03 28.29 25.66
CA MET A 15 -6.76 26.94 25.22
C MET A 15 -6.22 27.03 23.77
N THR A 16 -4.94 27.23 23.63
CA THR A 16 -4.27 26.95 22.37
C THR A 16 -4.42 25.44 22.16
N SER A 17 -5.41 25.06 21.35
CA SER A 17 -5.53 23.71 20.80
C SER A 17 -4.21 23.47 20.06
N ALA A 18 -3.27 22.78 20.70
CA ALA A 18 -2.05 22.36 20.02
C ALA A 18 -2.51 21.42 18.88
N GLN A 19 -2.51 21.94 17.66
CA GLN A 19 -2.84 21.18 16.49
C GLN A 19 -1.78 20.07 16.40
N ILE A 20 -2.21 18.82 16.65
CA ILE A 20 -1.31 17.66 16.60
C ILE A 20 -0.75 17.63 15.18
N LYS A 21 0.56 17.81 15.05
CA LYS A 21 1.27 17.71 13.76
C LYS A 21 1.04 16.32 13.20
N LYS A 22 0.38 16.23 12.07
CA LYS A 22 0.16 14.95 11.38
C LYS A 22 1.49 14.36 10.92
N LYS A 23 1.60 13.04 11.01
CA LYS A 23 2.74 12.28 10.50
C LYS A 23 2.55 12.02 9.01
N GLN A 24 3.58 12.21 8.21
CA GLN A 24 3.51 12.04 6.76
C GLN A 24 3.71 10.58 6.36
N ILE A 25 2.80 10.03 5.57
CA ILE A 25 2.93 8.70 4.97
C ILE A 25 3.15 8.84 3.47
N LEU A 26 4.36 8.52 3.00
CA LEU A 26 4.61 8.25 1.58
C LEU A 26 4.11 6.83 1.28
N LEU A 27 2.93 6.74 0.68
CA LEU A 27 2.34 5.47 0.26
C LEU A 27 2.75 5.16 -1.18
N ILE A 28 3.30 3.96 -1.39
CA ILE A 28 3.78 3.49 -2.69
C ILE A 28 3.13 2.15 -3.01
N GLY A 29 2.22 2.16 -3.98
CA GLY A 29 1.66 0.95 -4.59
C GLY A 29 2.59 0.43 -5.68
N THR A 30 2.89 -0.87 -5.68
CA THR A 30 3.70 -1.52 -6.72
C THR A 30 2.85 -2.47 -7.57
N PHE A 31 3.39 -2.78 -8.75
CA PHE A 31 2.85 -3.81 -9.64
C PHE A 31 3.53 -5.18 -9.44
N HIS A 32 4.24 -5.35 -8.34
CA HIS A 32 5.11 -6.50 -8.04
C HIS A 32 6.18 -6.73 -9.12
N TYR A 33 7.41 -6.22 -8.88
CA TYR A 33 8.52 -6.28 -9.85
C TYR A 33 8.90 -7.71 -10.26
N ALA A 34 8.80 -8.63 -9.32
CA ALA A 34 8.84 -10.06 -9.58
C ALA A 34 7.42 -10.59 -9.42
N ASN A 35 6.68 -10.72 -10.52
CA ASN A 35 5.32 -11.27 -10.46
C ASN A 35 5.34 -12.63 -9.73
N PRO A 36 4.72 -12.78 -8.55
CA PRO A 36 4.74 -14.04 -7.80
C PRO A 36 3.80 -15.09 -8.41
N GLY A 37 3.02 -14.74 -9.44
CA GLY A 37 2.04 -15.63 -10.07
C GLY A 37 0.90 -16.06 -9.15
N LEU A 38 0.65 -15.31 -8.07
CA LEU A 38 -0.38 -15.60 -7.07
C LEU A 38 -1.71 -14.90 -7.35
N ASP A 39 -1.71 -13.92 -8.26
CA ASP A 39 -2.90 -13.17 -8.62
C ASP A 39 -3.74 -13.93 -9.66
N VAL A 40 -5.03 -13.64 -9.67
CA VAL A 40 -5.97 -14.18 -10.67
C VAL A 40 -5.59 -13.70 -12.08
N ALA A 41 -5.12 -12.44 -12.18
CA ALA A 41 -4.67 -11.83 -13.43
C ALA A 41 -3.27 -12.31 -13.82
N GLN A 42 -3.08 -12.67 -15.09
CA GLN A 42 -1.80 -13.11 -15.64
C GLN A 42 -1.09 -11.95 -16.33
N ILE A 43 -0.07 -11.42 -15.67
CA ILE A 43 0.68 -10.27 -16.16
C ILE A 43 2.13 -10.64 -16.50
N ASN A 44 2.71 -9.91 -17.46
CA ASN A 44 4.09 -10.11 -17.86
C ASN A 44 5.07 -9.52 -16.84
N ASP A 45 6.27 -10.10 -16.77
CA ASP A 45 7.35 -9.58 -15.94
C ASP A 45 7.93 -8.29 -16.50
N PHE A 46 8.24 -7.35 -15.61
CA PHE A 46 9.03 -6.17 -15.94
C PHE A 46 10.53 -6.47 -15.84
N ASN A 47 11.33 -5.98 -16.81
CA ASN A 47 12.78 -6.17 -16.74
C ASN A 47 13.42 -5.19 -15.73
N ILE A 48 13.16 -5.43 -14.45
CA ILE A 48 13.68 -4.61 -13.35
C ILE A 48 15.20 -4.64 -13.23
N MET A 49 15.85 -5.69 -13.77
CA MET A 49 17.31 -5.88 -13.71
C MET A 49 18.04 -5.21 -14.86
N SER A 50 17.35 -4.59 -15.82
CA SER A 50 18.03 -3.81 -16.88
C SER A 50 18.79 -2.62 -16.30
N ASP A 51 19.89 -2.22 -16.96
CA ASP A 51 20.67 -1.04 -16.56
C ASP A 51 19.82 0.23 -16.45
N LYS A 52 18.84 0.37 -17.36
CA LYS A 52 17.89 1.48 -17.31
C LYS A 52 17.06 1.47 -16.04
N SER A 53 16.45 0.32 -15.72
CA SER A 53 15.63 0.18 -14.51
C SER A 53 16.45 0.37 -13.23
N GLN A 54 17.67 -0.14 -13.20
CA GLN A 54 18.58 0.02 -12.07
C GLN A 54 18.97 1.49 -11.85
N LYS A 55 19.23 2.26 -12.92
CA LYS A 55 19.45 3.72 -12.83
C LYS A 55 18.22 4.45 -12.32
N GLU A 56 17.03 4.08 -12.78
CA GLU A 56 15.77 4.68 -12.30
C GLU A 56 15.54 4.35 -10.81
N LEU A 57 15.84 3.12 -10.35
CA LEU A 57 15.78 2.75 -8.93
C LEU A 57 16.74 3.58 -8.07
N GLU A 58 17.96 3.84 -8.56
CA GLU A 58 18.90 4.73 -7.87
C GLU A 58 18.31 6.15 -7.71
N ILE A 59 17.78 6.72 -8.80
CA ILE A 59 17.18 8.06 -8.80
C ILE A 59 15.96 8.10 -7.87
N MET A 60 15.05 7.12 -7.95
CA MET A 60 13.86 7.07 -7.10
C MET A 60 14.23 6.92 -5.63
N SER A 61 15.16 6.03 -5.30
CA SER A 61 15.62 5.86 -3.91
C SER A 61 16.33 7.11 -3.36
N ASP A 62 17.03 7.89 -4.19
CA ASP A 62 17.63 9.16 -3.78
C ASP A 62 16.56 10.23 -3.53
N LYS A 63 15.50 10.28 -4.35
CA LYS A 63 14.37 11.18 -4.13
C LYS A 63 13.60 10.81 -2.85
N ILE A 64 13.37 9.52 -2.61
CA ILE A 64 12.74 9.04 -1.37
C ILE A 64 13.65 9.32 -0.16
N LYS A 65 14.98 9.15 -0.31
CA LYS A 65 15.93 9.56 0.73
C LYS A 65 15.81 11.05 1.09
N LYS A 66 15.58 11.94 0.11
CA LYS A 66 15.35 13.37 0.36
C LYS A 66 14.02 13.62 1.11
N PHE A 67 13.00 12.83 0.86
CA PHE A 67 11.79 12.85 1.68
C PHE A 67 12.11 12.48 3.12
N GLY A 68 13.02 11.53 3.36
CA GLY A 68 13.59 11.21 4.66
C GLY A 68 12.61 10.45 5.56
N PRO A 69 12.08 9.28 5.16
CA PRO A 69 11.24 8.50 6.06
C PRO A 69 12.04 7.96 7.24
N ASP A 70 11.49 8.07 8.46
CA ASP A 70 12.06 7.54 9.70
C ASP A 70 11.91 6.02 9.77
N LYS A 71 10.82 5.50 9.19
CA LYS A 71 10.52 4.06 9.09
C LYS A 71 10.05 3.69 7.69
N ILE A 72 10.37 2.46 7.28
CA ILE A 72 9.94 1.89 6.01
C ILE A 72 9.20 0.58 6.28
N PHE A 73 7.90 0.58 5.98
CA PHE A 73 7.02 -0.57 6.06
C PHE A 73 6.94 -1.27 4.72
N VAL A 74 6.96 -2.61 4.73
CA VAL A 74 6.95 -3.44 3.52
C VAL A 74 5.95 -4.58 3.63
N GLU A 75 5.50 -5.09 2.50
CA GLU A 75 4.59 -6.22 2.40
C GLU A 75 5.30 -7.55 2.71
N TRP A 76 5.85 -7.64 3.92
CA TRP A 76 6.45 -8.83 4.51
C TRP A 76 5.61 -9.27 5.70
N GLU A 77 5.37 -10.57 5.85
CA GLU A 77 4.55 -11.10 6.94
C GLU A 77 5.07 -10.66 8.30
N PHE A 78 4.22 -9.97 9.09
CA PHE A 78 4.62 -9.41 10.39
C PHE A 78 5.13 -10.48 11.37
N SER A 79 4.49 -11.65 11.39
CA SER A 79 4.92 -12.78 12.23
C SER A 79 6.34 -13.29 11.89
N LYS A 80 6.87 -12.94 10.72
CA LYS A 80 8.21 -13.30 10.25
C LYS A 80 9.19 -12.12 10.29
N GLN A 81 8.99 -11.15 11.17
CA GLN A 81 9.88 -9.99 11.30
C GLN A 81 11.35 -10.40 11.52
N ALA A 82 11.60 -11.45 12.32
CA ALA A 82 12.96 -11.95 12.54
C ALA A 82 13.65 -12.42 11.24
N ASP A 83 12.89 -12.96 10.28
CA ASP A 83 13.44 -13.37 8.99
C ASP A 83 13.67 -12.15 8.08
N LEU A 84 12.83 -11.13 8.16
CA LEU A 84 13.05 -9.84 7.50
C LEU A 84 14.33 -9.17 8.03
N ASP A 85 14.57 -9.22 9.35
CA ASP A 85 15.79 -8.67 9.96
C ASP A 85 17.04 -9.42 9.50
N LYS A 86 16.98 -10.76 9.42
CA LYS A 86 18.06 -11.57 8.82
C LYS A 86 18.28 -11.24 7.35
N PHE A 87 17.18 -11.07 6.59
CA PHE A 87 17.23 -10.66 5.18
C PHE A 87 17.90 -9.29 5.03
N TYR A 88 17.52 -8.31 5.84
CA TYR A 88 18.09 -6.96 5.85
C TYR A 88 19.61 -6.96 6.06
N ASN A 89 20.14 -7.89 6.84
CA ASN A 89 21.56 -8.00 7.19
C ASN A 89 22.38 -8.86 6.20
N LYS A 90 21.75 -9.39 5.14
CA LYS A 90 22.50 -10.11 4.08
C LYS A 90 23.37 -9.15 3.26
N ASN A 91 24.27 -9.74 2.48
CA ASN A 91 25.09 -8.98 1.53
C ASN A 91 24.21 -8.27 0.51
N THR A 92 24.19 -6.95 0.55
CA THR A 92 23.32 -6.10 -0.28
C THR A 92 23.70 -6.16 -1.77
N ASP A 93 24.99 -6.28 -2.11
CA ASP A 93 25.43 -6.34 -3.50
C ASP A 93 24.90 -7.59 -4.19
N SER A 94 24.94 -8.73 -3.49
CA SER A 94 24.36 -9.98 -3.98
C SER A 94 22.83 -9.88 -4.11
N LEU A 95 22.16 -9.27 -3.14
CA LEU A 95 20.71 -9.09 -3.18
C LEU A 95 20.30 -8.21 -4.35
N PHE A 96 20.94 -7.05 -4.55
CA PHE A 96 20.61 -6.13 -5.64
C PHE A 96 20.85 -6.72 -7.02
N LYS A 97 21.81 -7.65 -7.15
CA LYS A 97 22.10 -8.33 -8.43
C LYS A 97 21.17 -9.51 -8.74
N ASN A 98 20.59 -10.15 -7.72
CA ASN A 98 19.93 -11.44 -7.91
C ASN A 98 18.46 -11.48 -7.49
N ASN A 99 17.98 -10.49 -6.73
CA ASN A 99 16.60 -10.47 -6.24
C ASN A 99 15.81 -9.34 -6.92
N LYS A 100 14.78 -9.72 -7.69
CA LYS A 100 13.95 -8.78 -8.45
C LYS A 100 12.86 -8.09 -7.63
N ASN A 101 12.59 -8.58 -6.41
CA ASN A 101 11.46 -8.12 -5.60
C ASN A 101 11.59 -6.64 -5.21
N GLU A 102 10.49 -5.92 -5.16
CA GLU A 102 10.40 -4.48 -4.83
C GLU A 102 10.92 -4.15 -3.42
N ILE A 103 10.78 -5.10 -2.47
CA ILE A 103 11.33 -4.92 -1.12
C ILE A 103 12.86 -4.80 -1.20
N THR A 104 13.50 -5.63 -2.03
CA THR A 104 14.94 -5.54 -2.28
C THR A 104 15.29 -4.28 -3.06
N GLN A 105 14.66 -4.13 -4.22
CA GLN A 105 15.10 -3.16 -5.21
C GLN A 105 14.81 -1.71 -4.81
N LEU A 106 13.72 -1.46 -4.08
CA LEU A 106 13.35 -0.10 -3.68
C LEU A 106 13.45 0.12 -2.16
N ALA A 107 12.78 -0.70 -1.34
CA ALA A 107 12.73 -0.47 0.10
C ALA A 107 14.09 -0.66 0.78
N LEU A 108 14.77 -1.79 0.55
CA LEU A 108 16.10 -2.08 1.13
C LEU A 108 17.13 -1.07 0.62
N ARG A 109 17.12 -0.75 -0.69
CA ARG A 109 18.01 0.28 -1.27
C ARG A 109 17.84 1.63 -0.59
N THR A 110 16.61 2.08 -0.40
CA THR A 110 16.31 3.33 0.30
C THR A 110 16.74 3.28 1.76
N ALA A 111 16.41 2.20 2.47
CA ALA A 111 16.76 2.02 3.88
C ALA A 111 18.29 2.04 4.11
N LYS A 112 19.07 1.40 3.22
CA LYS A 112 20.54 1.43 3.28
C LYS A 112 21.10 2.83 3.04
N LYS A 113 20.53 3.58 2.09
CA LYS A 113 20.93 4.99 1.85
C LYS A 113 20.60 5.92 3.03
N LEU A 114 19.60 5.58 3.84
CA LEU A 114 19.20 6.30 5.05
C LEU A 114 19.92 5.81 6.31
N ASN A 115 20.76 4.77 6.22
CA ASN A 115 21.42 4.11 7.35
C ASN A 115 20.41 3.54 8.38
N HIS A 116 19.21 3.15 7.94
CA HIS A 116 18.26 2.46 8.81
C HIS A 116 18.84 1.15 9.31
N LYS A 117 18.31 0.65 10.41
CA LYS A 117 18.78 -0.62 11.02
C LYS A 117 17.94 -1.82 10.60
N LYS A 118 16.71 -1.58 10.09
CA LYS A 118 15.77 -2.62 9.68
C LYS A 118 14.68 -2.07 8.74
N LEU A 119 13.91 -2.98 8.16
CA LEU A 119 12.59 -2.75 7.58
C LEU A 119 11.52 -3.28 8.53
N TYR A 120 10.28 -2.82 8.37
CA TYR A 120 9.14 -3.23 9.19
C TYR A 120 8.17 -4.04 8.33
N GLY A 121 7.97 -5.32 8.68
CA GLY A 121 6.94 -6.14 8.06
C GLY A 121 5.56 -5.71 8.51
N MET A 122 4.61 -5.64 7.58
CA MET A 122 3.24 -5.27 7.90
C MET A 122 2.19 -6.20 7.26
N ASN A 123 2.59 -7.17 6.48
CA ASN A 123 1.64 -8.06 5.82
C ASN A 123 0.95 -8.99 6.82
N TYR A 124 -0.32 -9.25 6.54
CA TYR A 124 -1.16 -10.19 7.28
C TYR A 124 -1.95 -11.03 6.28
N TYR A 125 -1.92 -12.35 6.43
CA TYR A 125 -2.65 -13.24 5.54
C TYR A 125 -4.06 -13.52 6.04
N THR A 126 -5.00 -13.45 5.10
CA THR A 126 -6.37 -13.97 5.26
C THR A 126 -6.66 -14.90 4.10
N SER A 127 -7.69 -15.72 4.20
CA SER A 127 -8.16 -16.51 3.06
C SER A 127 -8.71 -15.60 1.97
N PHE A 128 -8.47 -15.98 0.71
CA PHE A 128 -9.04 -15.36 -0.47
C PHE A 128 -9.81 -16.43 -1.25
N PRO A 129 -11.07 -16.77 -0.84
CA PRO A 129 -11.80 -17.92 -1.32
C PRO A 129 -12.41 -17.68 -2.72
N TYR A 130 -11.57 -17.52 -3.74
CA TYR A 130 -11.98 -17.22 -5.11
C TYR A 130 -12.86 -18.33 -5.71
N ASP A 131 -12.54 -19.60 -5.44
CA ASP A 131 -13.34 -20.73 -5.93
C ASP A 131 -14.76 -20.70 -5.33
N SER A 132 -14.89 -20.37 -4.05
CA SER A 132 -16.21 -20.24 -3.41
C SER A 132 -17.02 -19.09 -4.01
N LEU A 133 -16.37 -17.99 -4.37
CA LEU A 133 -16.97 -16.87 -5.09
C LEU A 133 -17.53 -17.34 -6.44
N MET A 134 -16.74 -18.07 -7.22
CA MET A 134 -17.15 -18.57 -8.55
C MET A 134 -18.30 -19.56 -8.44
N MET A 135 -18.24 -20.52 -7.49
CA MET A 135 -19.30 -21.46 -7.23
C MET A 135 -20.62 -20.79 -6.80
N ALA A 136 -20.55 -19.72 -6.00
CA ALA A 136 -21.72 -18.95 -5.61
C ALA A 136 -22.39 -18.28 -6.83
N MET A 137 -21.61 -17.71 -7.75
CA MET A 137 -22.13 -17.13 -9.00
C MET A 137 -22.78 -18.20 -9.90
N GLU A 138 -22.15 -19.37 -10.03
CA GLU A 138 -22.71 -20.48 -10.82
C GLU A 138 -24.03 -20.96 -10.25
N LYS A 139 -24.09 -21.21 -8.94
CA LYS A 139 -25.31 -21.63 -8.24
C LYS A 139 -26.44 -20.61 -8.34
N ALA A 140 -26.11 -19.32 -8.33
CA ALA A 140 -27.06 -18.22 -8.51
C ALA A 140 -27.41 -17.94 -9.98
N ASN A 141 -26.85 -18.69 -10.95
CA ASN A 141 -26.98 -18.48 -12.39
C ASN A 141 -26.62 -17.05 -12.85
N GLN A 142 -25.62 -16.41 -12.20
CA GLN A 142 -25.17 -15.05 -12.45
C GLN A 142 -24.17 -14.98 -13.63
N LYS A 143 -24.59 -15.45 -14.81
CA LYS A 143 -23.74 -15.52 -16.01
C LYS A 143 -23.15 -14.16 -16.41
N ASP A 144 -23.96 -13.10 -16.35
CA ASP A 144 -23.50 -11.74 -16.67
C ASP A 144 -22.42 -11.27 -15.71
N LEU A 145 -22.52 -11.58 -14.42
CA LEU A 145 -21.55 -11.20 -13.42
C LEU A 145 -20.22 -11.94 -13.62
N MET A 146 -20.28 -13.24 -13.96
CA MET A 146 -19.12 -14.05 -14.34
C MET A 146 -18.42 -13.50 -15.58
N GLU A 147 -19.17 -13.11 -16.60
CA GLU A 147 -18.61 -12.52 -17.82
C GLU A 147 -17.98 -11.16 -17.54
N ARG A 148 -18.63 -10.30 -16.76
CA ARG A 148 -18.07 -9.02 -16.33
C ARG A 148 -16.76 -9.19 -15.55
N SER A 149 -16.67 -10.23 -14.70
CA SER A 149 -15.43 -10.56 -13.99
C SER A 149 -14.31 -10.89 -14.97
N LYS A 150 -14.57 -11.79 -15.93
CA LYS A 150 -13.59 -12.18 -16.96
C LYS A 150 -13.13 -10.99 -17.79
N VAL A 151 -14.07 -10.15 -18.24
CA VAL A 151 -13.77 -8.95 -19.05
C VAL A 151 -12.92 -7.96 -18.25
N SER A 152 -13.23 -7.76 -16.97
CA SER A 152 -12.47 -6.86 -16.10
C SER A 152 -11.02 -7.35 -15.90
N ILE A 153 -10.82 -8.63 -15.63
CA ILE A 153 -9.50 -9.24 -15.48
C ILE A 153 -8.72 -9.14 -16.80
N ALA A 154 -9.31 -9.53 -17.92
CA ALA A 154 -8.67 -9.47 -19.24
C ALA A 154 -8.31 -8.02 -19.65
N LYS A 155 -9.15 -7.03 -19.31
CA LYS A 155 -8.85 -5.61 -19.50
C LYS A 155 -7.63 -5.18 -18.69
N PHE A 156 -7.58 -5.59 -17.42
CA PHE A 156 -6.44 -5.29 -16.56
C PHE A 156 -5.14 -5.89 -17.11
N GLU A 157 -5.15 -7.18 -17.46
CA GLU A 157 -4.00 -7.89 -18.05
C GLU A 157 -3.51 -7.19 -19.33
N LYS A 158 -4.43 -6.90 -20.25
CA LYS A 158 -4.11 -6.21 -21.49
C LYS A 158 -3.46 -4.84 -21.22
N ASN A 159 -4.08 -4.01 -20.37
CA ASN A 159 -3.58 -2.68 -20.06
C ASN A 159 -2.20 -2.74 -19.41
N HIS A 160 -1.98 -3.67 -18.50
CA HIS A 160 -0.68 -3.89 -17.88
C HIS A 160 0.36 -4.31 -18.91
N ASN A 161 0.07 -5.36 -19.69
CA ASN A 161 1.02 -5.94 -20.64
C ASN A 161 1.38 -4.99 -21.80
N GLU A 162 0.44 -4.16 -22.24
CA GLU A 162 0.74 -3.08 -23.20
C GLU A 162 1.61 -1.98 -22.59
N LYS A 163 1.36 -1.64 -21.32
CA LYS A 163 2.08 -0.56 -20.67
C LYS A 163 3.50 -0.97 -20.30
N ILE A 164 3.70 -2.19 -19.82
CA ILE A 164 5.00 -2.70 -19.38
C ILE A 164 6.04 -2.71 -20.50
N THR A 165 5.59 -2.88 -21.76
CA THR A 165 6.47 -2.88 -22.92
C THR A 165 6.88 -1.48 -23.41
N LYS A 166 6.15 -0.45 -23.00
CA LYS A 166 6.30 0.93 -23.52
C LYS A 166 6.77 1.93 -22.47
N SER A 167 6.73 1.56 -21.19
CA SER A 167 6.99 2.49 -20.09
C SER A 167 8.31 2.21 -19.39
N SER A 168 8.89 3.26 -18.86
CA SER A 168 9.98 3.17 -17.90
C SER A 168 9.45 2.68 -16.52
N LEU A 169 10.35 2.30 -15.64
CA LEU A 169 9.98 1.91 -14.28
C LEU A 169 9.26 3.05 -13.53
N GLN A 170 9.78 4.26 -13.63
CA GLN A 170 9.16 5.43 -12.99
C GLN A 170 7.74 5.67 -13.52
N GLU A 171 7.52 5.54 -14.84
CA GLU A 171 6.19 5.68 -15.43
C GLU A 171 5.23 4.58 -14.97
N MET A 172 5.69 3.34 -14.85
CA MET A 172 4.91 2.24 -14.28
C MET A 172 4.54 2.52 -12.82
N MET A 173 5.50 2.93 -11.99
CA MET A 173 5.24 3.26 -10.60
C MET A 173 4.24 4.42 -10.47
N LEU A 174 4.38 5.49 -11.24
CA LEU A 174 3.42 6.59 -11.24
C LEU A 174 2.03 6.18 -11.76
N TYR A 175 1.97 5.24 -12.70
CA TYR A 175 0.70 4.73 -13.21
C TYR A 175 -0.10 4.00 -12.14
N TYR A 176 0.53 3.07 -11.40
CA TYR A 176 -0.12 2.28 -10.36
C TYR A 176 -0.49 3.07 -9.09
N ASN A 177 0.02 4.30 -8.96
CA ASN A 177 -0.34 5.23 -7.89
C ASN A 177 -1.30 6.35 -8.36
N LYS A 178 -1.95 6.18 -9.53
CA LYS A 178 -3.03 7.07 -9.96
C LYS A 178 -4.35 6.65 -9.34
N LYS A 179 -5.09 7.61 -8.80
CA LYS A 179 -6.41 7.36 -8.21
C LYS A 179 -7.34 6.57 -9.13
N GLN A 180 -7.35 6.85 -10.44
CA GLN A 180 -8.18 6.10 -11.39
C GLN A 180 -7.85 4.60 -11.40
N ILE A 181 -6.57 4.22 -11.32
CA ILE A 181 -6.14 2.82 -11.35
C ILE A 181 -6.49 2.13 -10.03
N GLU A 182 -6.36 2.86 -8.91
CA GLU A 182 -6.79 2.39 -7.60
C GLU A 182 -8.32 2.17 -7.57
N ASP A 183 -9.10 3.11 -8.11
CA ASP A 183 -10.56 3.00 -8.20
C ASP A 183 -10.98 1.80 -9.07
N GLU A 184 -10.33 1.58 -10.24
CA GLU A 184 -10.59 0.39 -11.08
C GLU A 184 -10.30 -0.92 -10.32
N ASN A 185 -9.28 -0.95 -9.46
CA ASN A 185 -8.95 -2.11 -8.65
C ASN A 185 -10.05 -2.42 -7.61
N ILE A 186 -10.47 -1.43 -6.82
CA ILE A 186 -11.49 -1.64 -5.79
C ILE A 186 -12.87 -1.91 -6.36
N GLN A 187 -13.17 -1.41 -7.56
CA GLN A 187 -14.44 -1.65 -8.24
C GLN A 187 -14.72 -3.14 -8.44
N TRP A 188 -13.71 -3.95 -8.78
CA TRP A 188 -13.91 -5.39 -8.92
C TRP A 188 -14.47 -6.04 -7.65
N TYR A 189 -13.96 -5.64 -6.48
CA TYR A 189 -14.46 -6.17 -5.20
C TYR A 189 -15.90 -5.78 -4.93
N LEU A 190 -16.31 -4.55 -5.23
CA LEU A 190 -17.64 -4.03 -4.89
C LEU A 190 -18.68 -4.33 -5.96
N GLU A 191 -18.32 -4.24 -7.23
CA GLU A 191 -19.26 -4.42 -8.34
C GLU A 191 -19.43 -5.88 -8.76
N ILE A 192 -18.45 -6.72 -8.48
CA ILE A 192 -18.45 -8.13 -8.88
C ILE A 192 -18.48 -9.04 -7.65
N ALA A 193 -17.38 -9.08 -6.90
CA ALA A 193 -17.25 -10.04 -5.81
C ALA A 193 -18.36 -9.88 -4.75
N ASN A 194 -18.66 -8.67 -4.33
CA ASN A 194 -19.68 -8.38 -3.31
C ASN A 194 -21.12 -8.67 -3.76
N ARG A 195 -21.34 -8.90 -5.05
CA ARG A 195 -22.67 -9.22 -5.60
C ARG A 195 -22.85 -10.72 -5.92
N ALA A 196 -21.84 -11.52 -5.68
CA ALA A 196 -21.86 -12.93 -5.97
C ALA A 196 -22.77 -13.69 -5.00
N GLY A 197 -23.54 -14.65 -5.55
CA GLY A 197 -24.47 -15.48 -4.81
C GLY A 197 -25.89 -14.94 -4.75
N ASN A 198 -26.81 -15.74 -4.21
CA ASN A 198 -28.17 -15.32 -3.89
C ASN A 198 -28.21 -14.53 -2.58
N THR A 199 -29.37 -14.02 -2.19
CA THR A 199 -29.55 -13.20 -0.98
C THR A 199 -29.20 -13.91 0.34
N ASP A 200 -29.14 -15.22 0.33
CA ASP A 200 -28.76 -16.08 1.47
C ASP A 200 -27.34 -16.67 1.36
N ASP A 201 -26.59 -16.34 0.28
CA ASP A 201 -25.21 -16.81 0.05
C ASP A 201 -24.25 -15.64 0.17
N PHE A 202 -23.41 -15.64 1.20
CA PHE A 202 -22.45 -14.59 1.52
C PHE A 202 -21.01 -14.94 1.11
N SER A 203 -20.80 -15.88 0.18
CA SER A 203 -19.46 -16.30 -0.26
C SER A 203 -18.65 -15.13 -0.86
N GLY A 204 -19.30 -14.30 -1.69
CA GLY A 204 -18.67 -13.11 -2.27
C GLY A 204 -18.32 -12.07 -1.22
N GLN A 205 -19.26 -11.77 -0.33
CA GLN A 205 -19.07 -10.81 0.76
C GLN A 205 -17.98 -11.28 1.73
N SER A 206 -17.87 -12.58 1.96
CA SER A 206 -16.81 -13.17 2.80
C SER A 206 -15.42 -12.94 2.19
N LEU A 207 -15.27 -13.05 0.87
CA LEU A 207 -14.02 -12.72 0.18
C LEU A 207 -13.68 -11.25 0.35
N VAL A 208 -14.65 -10.35 0.09
CA VAL A 208 -14.44 -8.90 0.24
C VAL A 208 -14.14 -8.53 1.69
N ALA A 209 -14.87 -9.07 2.66
CA ALA A 209 -14.63 -8.84 4.08
C ALA A 209 -13.22 -9.30 4.50
N ASN A 210 -12.75 -10.45 4.01
CA ASN A 210 -11.39 -10.93 4.27
C ASN A 210 -10.33 -10.01 3.67
N TRP A 211 -10.58 -9.45 2.47
CA TRP A 211 -9.69 -8.47 1.85
C TRP A 211 -9.58 -7.19 2.68
N TYR A 212 -10.72 -6.61 3.09
CA TYR A 212 -10.75 -5.45 3.98
C TYR A 212 -10.10 -5.74 5.33
N LYS A 213 -10.40 -6.90 5.93
CA LYS A 213 -9.78 -7.38 7.17
C LYS A 213 -8.26 -7.42 7.05
N ARG A 214 -7.73 -8.03 5.98
CA ARG A 214 -6.28 -8.08 5.74
C ARG A 214 -5.66 -6.68 5.73
N ASN A 215 -6.25 -5.76 4.98
CA ASN A 215 -5.75 -4.39 4.87
C ASN A 215 -5.87 -3.60 6.18
N LEU A 216 -6.94 -3.78 6.96
CA LEU A 216 -7.07 -3.18 8.29
C LEU A 216 -6.00 -3.68 9.25
N TYR A 217 -5.67 -4.98 9.23
CA TYR A 217 -4.58 -5.52 10.03
C TYR A 217 -3.24 -4.94 9.58
N MET A 218 -2.99 -4.86 8.28
CA MET A 218 -1.78 -4.22 7.73
C MET A 218 -1.67 -2.76 8.21
N TYR A 219 -2.76 -2.00 8.13
CA TYR A 219 -2.80 -0.63 8.59
C TYR A 219 -2.57 -0.51 10.11
N SER A 220 -3.11 -1.43 10.91
CA SER A 220 -2.90 -1.44 12.35
C SER A 220 -1.43 -1.61 12.75
N PHE A 221 -0.61 -2.31 11.96
CA PHE A 221 0.84 -2.38 12.21
C PHE A 221 1.52 -1.03 11.97
N ILE A 222 1.11 -0.30 10.93
CA ILE A 222 1.60 1.07 10.71
C ILE A 222 1.29 1.93 11.93
N GLN A 223 0.03 1.94 12.41
CA GLN A 223 -0.38 2.72 13.56
C GLN A 223 0.38 2.36 14.84
N LYS A 224 0.52 1.05 15.13
CA LYS A 224 1.12 0.54 16.38
C LYS A 224 2.64 0.66 16.42
N LEU A 225 3.32 0.62 15.26
CA LEU A 225 4.78 0.65 15.17
C LEU A 225 5.32 2.05 14.86
N THR A 226 4.45 3.01 14.56
CA THR A 226 4.83 4.42 14.41
C THR A 226 4.90 5.08 15.77
N GLU A 227 6.10 5.52 16.16
CA GLU A 227 6.36 6.13 17.46
C GLU A 227 6.11 7.65 17.44
N SER A 228 6.03 8.27 18.61
CA SER A 228 5.83 9.73 18.72
C SER A 228 6.94 10.54 18.04
N THR A 229 8.15 10.00 18.01
CA THR A 229 9.35 10.59 17.39
C THR A 229 9.40 10.47 15.88
N ASP A 230 8.57 9.62 15.27
CA ASP A 230 8.52 9.49 13.82
C ASP A 230 7.68 10.63 13.22
N ASP A 231 8.21 11.35 12.27
CA ASP A 231 7.51 12.40 11.53
C ASP A 231 7.06 11.92 10.15
N LYS A 232 7.88 11.07 9.52
CA LYS A 232 7.69 10.59 8.15
C LYS A 232 7.87 9.09 8.07
N ILE A 233 6.99 8.43 7.37
CA ILE A 233 7.07 6.99 7.10
C ILE A 233 6.87 6.69 5.61
N MET A 234 7.49 5.63 5.14
CA MET A 234 7.27 5.08 3.81
C MET A 234 6.54 3.75 3.96
N VAL A 235 5.53 3.52 3.14
CA VAL A 235 4.79 2.26 3.02
C VAL A 235 4.92 1.76 1.59
N LEU A 236 5.46 0.56 1.39
CA LEU A 236 5.62 -0.10 0.09
C LEU A 236 4.83 -1.40 0.06
N VAL A 237 3.79 -1.45 -0.75
CA VAL A 237 2.86 -2.57 -0.86
C VAL A 237 2.40 -2.77 -2.30
N GLY A 238 1.81 -3.91 -2.62
CA GLY A 238 1.09 -4.09 -3.89
C GLY A 238 -0.01 -3.04 -4.07
N SER A 239 -0.23 -2.59 -5.30
CA SER A 239 -1.20 -1.51 -5.61
C SER A 239 -2.62 -1.83 -5.12
N GLY A 240 -3.01 -3.11 -5.11
CA GLY A 240 -4.30 -3.54 -4.56
C GLY A 240 -4.45 -3.28 -3.06
N HIS A 241 -3.37 -3.27 -2.29
CA HIS A 241 -3.38 -2.88 -0.88
C HIS A 241 -3.34 -1.35 -0.71
N ALA A 242 -2.61 -0.66 -1.59
CA ALA A 242 -2.43 0.78 -1.49
C ALA A 242 -3.76 1.54 -1.51
N VAL A 243 -4.74 1.11 -2.31
CA VAL A 243 -6.05 1.76 -2.41
C VAL A 243 -6.80 1.78 -1.07
N LEU A 244 -6.84 0.66 -0.34
CA LEU A 244 -7.51 0.59 0.97
C LEU A 244 -6.71 1.30 2.07
N ILE A 245 -5.38 1.18 2.06
CA ILE A 245 -4.52 1.89 3.01
C ILE A 245 -4.67 3.41 2.83
N ARG A 246 -4.76 3.90 1.58
CA ARG A 246 -5.05 5.31 1.27
C ARG A 246 -6.37 5.76 1.87
N GLU A 247 -7.42 4.96 1.72
CA GLU A 247 -8.74 5.24 2.30
C GLU A 247 -8.65 5.35 3.82
N PHE A 248 -7.97 4.41 4.48
CA PHE A 248 -7.80 4.46 5.95
C PHE A 248 -7.02 5.69 6.40
N ILE A 249 -5.93 6.05 5.71
CA ILE A 249 -5.17 7.28 5.99
C ILE A 249 -6.06 8.51 5.86
N SER A 250 -6.96 8.56 4.88
CA SER A 250 -7.83 9.73 4.65
C SER A 250 -8.78 10.02 5.80
N HIS A 251 -9.11 8.99 6.60
CA HIS A 251 -10.00 9.07 7.76
C HIS A 251 -9.25 9.09 9.10
N ASP A 252 -7.93 8.91 9.12
CA ASP A 252 -7.13 8.93 10.34
C ASP A 252 -6.52 10.33 10.57
N PRO A 253 -6.95 11.05 11.61
CA PRO A 253 -6.44 12.39 11.88
C PRO A 253 -4.95 12.44 12.26
N THR A 254 -4.34 11.29 12.57
CA THR A 254 -2.93 11.18 12.98
C THR A 254 -1.98 11.32 11.79
N PHE A 255 -2.44 10.92 10.60
CA PHE A 255 -1.62 10.81 9.41
C PHE A 255 -2.02 11.79 8.30
N GLU A 256 -1.06 12.08 7.45
CA GLU A 256 -1.21 12.84 6.21
C GLU A 256 -0.56 12.06 5.06
N LEU A 257 -1.33 11.86 4.00
CA LEU A 257 -0.85 11.16 2.81
C LEU A 257 0.08 12.05 1.98
N VAL A 258 1.22 11.49 1.60
CA VAL A 258 2.14 12.07 0.62
C VAL A 258 2.12 11.23 -0.64
N GLU A 259 1.82 11.86 -1.77
CA GLU A 259 1.76 11.20 -3.06
C GLU A 259 3.14 10.91 -3.63
N LEU A 260 3.33 9.71 -4.20
CA LEU A 260 4.58 9.34 -4.87
C LEU A 260 4.97 10.35 -5.97
N SER A 261 3.98 10.85 -6.72
CA SER A 261 4.21 11.86 -7.76
C SER A 261 4.80 13.17 -7.24
N THR A 262 4.56 13.50 -5.97
CA THR A 262 5.14 14.70 -5.33
C THR A 262 6.62 14.49 -5.00
N VAL A 263 6.97 13.28 -4.58
CA VAL A 263 8.35 12.93 -4.22
C VAL A 263 9.22 12.68 -5.45
N LEU A 264 8.65 12.15 -6.52
CA LEU A 264 9.38 11.81 -7.76
C LEU A 264 9.49 12.97 -8.78
N LYS A 265 9.06 14.18 -8.43
CA LYS A 265 9.24 15.38 -9.27
C LYS A 265 10.69 15.78 -9.45
#